data_410f591a6b961498bafb9afa28b94336
#
_entry.id   410f591a6b961498bafb9afa28b94336
#
_cell.length_a   1.000
_cell.length_b   1.000
_cell.length_c   1.000
_cell.angle_alpha   90.00
_cell.angle_beta   90.00
_cell.angle_gamma   90.00
#
_symmetry.space_group_name_H-M   'P 1'
#
loop_
_entity.id
_entity.type
_entity.pdbx_description
1 polymer ?
#
loop_
_entity_poly.entity_id
_entity_poly.type
_entity_poly.pdbx_seq_one_letter_code
_entity_poly.pdbx_strand_id
1 'polypeptide(L)'
;MSNNAYIVSAVRTAGGKKNGRLSAWHPADLGAKVLDELVYRSGIKPELIDDVIFGCVDQVGAQSGNVARNAILSSSLPESVPGTSVDRQCGSSQQAIHFAIQAVMSGTQDVVVGGGAEVMSIVPIGASIKDGYEAGHGPVSYTHLRAHETLL
;
A
#
# COMPACT_ATOMS: atom_id res chain seq x y z
N MET A 1 -26.06 -10.43 11.29
CA MET A 1 -26.30 -10.14 9.86
C MET A 1 -24.93 -9.76 9.28
N SER A 2 -24.51 -10.37 8.17
CA SER A 2 -23.26 -9.96 7.52
C SER A 2 -23.49 -8.62 6.84
N ASN A 3 -22.71 -7.61 7.18
CA ASN A 3 -22.72 -6.34 6.47
C ASN A 3 -22.09 -6.56 5.08
N ASN A 4 -22.68 -5.95 4.05
CA ASN A 4 -22.08 -5.98 2.72
C ASN A 4 -21.10 -4.79 2.59
N ALA A 5 -19.94 -5.02 1.98
CA ALA A 5 -19.04 -3.97 1.56
C ALA A 5 -19.20 -3.72 0.05
N TYR A 6 -19.20 -2.46 -0.35
CA TYR A 6 -19.37 -2.05 -1.74
C TYR A 6 -18.19 -1.21 -2.19
N ILE A 7 -17.71 -1.45 -3.41
CA ILE A 7 -16.72 -0.59 -4.06
C ILE A 7 -17.46 0.56 -4.73
N VAL A 8 -17.31 1.76 -4.22
CA VAL A 8 -18.01 2.96 -4.71
C VAL A 8 -17.19 3.76 -5.72
N SER A 9 -15.87 3.63 -5.69
CA SER A 9 -14.97 4.26 -6.66
C SER A 9 -13.68 3.47 -6.78
N ALA A 10 -13.05 3.53 -7.96
CA ALA A 10 -11.74 2.92 -8.20
C ALA A 10 -10.95 3.78 -9.19
N VAL A 11 -9.72 4.10 -8.82
CA VAL A 11 -8.82 4.92 -9.64
C VAL A 11 -7.40 4.36 -9.62
N ARG A 12 -6.62 4.67 -10.61
CA ARG A 12 -5.18 4.37 -10.68
C ARG A 12 -4.44 5.39 -11.51
N THR A 13 -3.15 5.48 -11.32
CA THR A 13 -2.25 6.13 -12.28
C THR A 13 -2.07 5.26 -13.53
N ALA A 14 -1.47 5.80 -14.57
CA ALA A 14 -0.92 4.98 -15.64
C ALA A 14 0.13 4.00 -15.07
N GLY A 15 0.27 2.84 -15.66
CA GLY A 15 1.34 1.90 -15.32
C GLY A 15 2.71 2.54 -15.50
N GLY A 16 3.56 2.45 -14.47
CA GLY A 16 4.92 2.96 -14.52
C GLY A 16 5.81 2.13 -15.43
N LYS A 17 6.87 2.73 -15.93
CA LYS A 17 7.93 2.10 -16.71
C LYS A 17 9.27 2.58 -16.14
N LYS A 18 10.27 1.70 -16.09
CA LYS A 18 11.64 2.07 -15.72
C LYS A 18 12.11 3.23 -16.58
N ASN A 19 12.61 4.31 -15.95
CA ASN A 19 13.02 5.55 -16.60
C ASN A 19 11.88 6.26 -17.39
N GLY A 20 10.61 5.93 -17.10
CA GLY A 20 9.45 6.55 -17.69
C GLY A 20 9.01 7.82 -16.94
N ARG A 21 7.86 8.38 -17.34
CA ARG A 21 7.36 9.66 -16.80
C ARG A 21 7.08 9.65 -15.29
N LEU A 22 6.81 8.49 -14.71
CA LEU A 22 6.53 8.36 -13.27
C LEU A 22 7.76 7.97 -12.45
N SER A 23 8.92 7.71 -13.07
CA SER A 23 10.11 7.18 -12.40
C SER A 23 10.74 8.10 -11.36
N ALA A 24 10.48 9.41 -11.46
CA ALA A 24 10.99 10.41 -10.52
C ALA A 24 9.93 10.91 -9.52
N TRP A 25 8.72 10.35 -9.55
CA TRP A 25 7.67 10.74 -8.61
C TRP A 25 7.94 10.14 -7.23
N HIS A 26 7.86 10.97 -6.20
CA HIS A 26 7.90 10.47 -4.84
C HIS A 26 6.69 9.55 -4.57
N PRO A 27 6.87 8.38 -3.93
CA PRO A 27 5.77 7.43 -3.69
C PRO A 27 4.57 8.04 -2.95
N ALA A 28 4.84 8.90 -1.96
CA ALA A 28 3.79 9.61 -1.22
C ALA A 28 2.98 10.54 -2.13
N ASP A 29 3.65 11.32 -3.00
CA ASP A 29 2.97 12.25 -3.90
C ASP A 29 2.15 11.50 -4.96
N LEU A 30 2.67 10.37 -5.45
CA LEU A 30 1.94 9.52 -6.39
C LEU A 30 0.69 8.92 -5.74
N GLY A 31 0.82 8.46 -4.50
CA GLY A 31 -0.31 7.99 -3.68
C GLY A 31 -1.32 9.10 -3.40
N ALA A 32 -0.85 10.31 -3.06
CA ALA A 32 -1.69 11.48 -2.83
C ALA A 32 -2.57 11.82 -4.05
N LYS A 33 -1.99 11.79 -5.27
CA LYS A 33 -2.75 12.02 -6.50
C LYS A 33 -3.89 11.03 -6.71
N VAL A 34 -3.67 9.77 -6.32
CA VAL A 34 -4.71 8.74 -6.37
C VAL A 34 -5.78 8.99 -5.33
N LEU A 35 -5.40 9.38 -4.11
CA LEU A 35 -6.35 9.73 -3.04
C LEU A 35 -7.21 10.93 -3.42
N ASP A 36 -6.61 12.01 -3.91
CA ASP A 36 -7.31 13.22 -4.35
C ASP A 36 -8.34 12.90 -5.45
N GLU A 37 -7.93 12.14 -6.46
CA GLU A 37 -8.80 11.74 -7.56
C GLU A 37 -9.92 10.79 -7.11
N LEU A 38 -9.65 9.90 -6.16
CA LEU A 38 -10.64 8.99 -5.61
C LEU A 38 -11.75 9.77 -4.88
N VAL A 39 -11.38 10.74 -4.04
CA VAL A 39 -12.33 11.63 -3.35
C VAL A 39 -13.13 12.44 -4.35
N TYR A 40 -12.47 13.04 -5.33
CA TYR A 40 -13.14 13.83 -6.36
C TYR A 40 -14.19 13.00 -7.12
N ARG A 41 -13.86 11.78 -7.55
CA ARG A 41 -14.79 10.92 -8.31
C ARG A 41 -15.90 10.33 -7.47
N SER A 42 -15.61 9.97 -6.24
CA SER A 42 -16.63 9.41 -5.34
C SER A 42 -17.61 10.46 -4.83
N GLY A 43 -17.19 11.73 -4.78
CA GLY A 43 -17.97 12.82 -4.19
C GLY A 43 -18.14 12.69 -2.67
N ILE A 44 -17.38 11.80 -2.03
CA ILE A 44 -17.43 11.60 -0.59
C ILE A 44 -16.74 12.75 0.13
N LYS A 45 -17.25 13.11 1.31
CA LYS A 45 -16.57 14.07 2.18
C LYS A 45 -15.32 13.40 2.76
N PRO A 46 -14.11 13.98 2.61
CA PRO A 46 -12.87 13.36 3.07
C PRO A 46 -12.87 13.04 4.57
N GLU A 47 -13.58 13.81 5.37
CA GLU A 47 -13.71 13.64 6.82
C GLU A 47 -14.45 12.36 7.23
N LEU A 48 -15.14 11.72 6.28
CA LEU A 48 -15.85 10.46 6.50
C LEU A 48 -14.98 9.23 6.25
N ILE A 49 -13.74 9.42 5.81
CA ILE A 49 -12.81 8.31 5.59
C ILE A 49 -12.25 7.87 6.93
N ASP A 50 -12.57 6.64 7.33
CA ASP A 50 -12.15 6.07 8.61
C ASP A 50 -10.69 5.57 8.58
N ASP A 51 -10.20 5.11 7.40
CA ASP A 51 -8.82 4.63 7.26
C ASP A 51 -8.40 4.58 5.79
N VAL A 52 -7.08 4.66 5.59
CA VAL A 52 -6.41 4.40 4.30
C VAL A 52 -5.39 3.30 4.49
N ILE A 53 -5.58 2.17 3.83
CA ILE A 53 -4.70 1.01 3.89
C ILE A 53 -3.98 0.88 2.55
N PHE A 54 -2.65 1.04 2.53
CA PHE A 54 -1.84 0.91 1.32
C PHE A 54 -0.89 -0.29 1.39
N GLY A 55 -0.84 -1.03 0.29
CA GLY A 55 0.19 -2.04 0.07
C GLY A 55 1.48 -1.41 -0.43
N CYS A 56 2.61 -1.80 0.17
CA CYS A 56 3.95 -1.47 -0.28
C CYS A 56 4.91 -2.56 0.21
N VAL A 57 5.82 -3.04 -0.64
CA VAL A 57 6.75 -4.13 -0.30
C VAL A 57 8.02 -3.57 0.32
N ASP A 58 8.76 -2.78 -0.43
CA ASP A 58 10.05 -2.26 0.02
C ASP A 58 9.89 -0.94 0.81
N GLN A 59 9.48 -1.08 2.09
CA GLN A 59 9.18 0.06 2.96
C GLN A 59 10.45 0.68 3.56
N VAL A 60 11.37 1.09 2.69
CA VAL A 60 12.64 1.75 3.05
C VAL A 60 12.85 3.01 2.21
N GLY A 61 13.76 3.88 2.62
CA GLY A 61 14.08 5.11 1.90
C GLY A 61 12.84 5.98 1.68
N ALA A 62 12.55 6.34 0.43
CA ALA A 62 11.37 7.14 0.07
C ALA A 62 10.02 6.44 0.34
N GLN A 63 10.01 5.14 0.58
CA GLN A 63 8.83 4.34 0.94
C GLN A 63 8.77 3.97 2.42
N SER A 64 9.67 4.52 3.23
CA SER A 64 9.71 4.28 4.68
C SER A 64 8.65 5.09 5.44
N GLY A 65 8.45 4.73 6.70
CA GLY A 65 7.66 5.52 7.64
C GLY A 65 6.16 5.54 7.34
N ASN A 66 5.60 4.47 6.80
CA ASN A 66 4.17 4.33 6.48
C ASN A 66 3.75 5.14 5.23
N VAL A 67 3.84 4.50 4.07
CA VAL A 67 3.52 5.10 2.76
C VAL A 67 2.08 5.63 2.70
N ALA A 68 1.11 4.94 3.33
CA ALA A 68 -0.27 5.41 3.39
C ALA A 68 -0.36 6.74 4.13
N ARG A 69 0.25 6.83 5.31
CA ARG A 69 0.25 8.06 6.08
C ARG A 69 0.93 9.22 5.35
N ASN A 70 2.07 8.94 4.73
CA ASN A 70 2.78 9.95 3.94
C ASN A 70 1.94 10.43 2.73
N ALA A 71 1.23 9.52 2.06
CA ALA A 71 0.32 9.87 0.97
C ALA A 71 -0.86 10.73 1.45
N ILE A 72 -1.45 10.44 2.61
CA ILE A 72 -2.50 11.26 3.21
C ILE A 72 -1.98 12.68 3.46
N LEU A 73 -0.82 12.80 4.11
CA LEU A 73 -0.23 14.10 4.44
C LEU A 73 0.21 14.92 3.21
N SER A 74 0.45 14.25 2.07
CA SER A 74 0.76 14.88 0.78
C SER A 74 -0.50 15.16 -0.06
N SER A 75 -1.67 14.73 0.37
CA SER A 75 -2.96 14.89 -0.32
C SER A 75 -3.80 16.02 0.26
N SER A 76 -5.00 16.21 -0.28
CA SER A 76 -6.00 17.13 0.26
C SER A 76 -6.85 16.50 1.39
N LEU A 77 -6.57 15.26 1.81
CA LEU A 77 -7.28 14.64 2.92
C LEU A 77 -6.92 15.31 4.25
N PRO A 78 -7.87 15.37 5.21
CA PRO A 78 -7.58 15.84 6.56
C PRO A 78 -6.48 15.01 7.22
N GLU A 79 -5.62 15.66 7.99
CA GLU A 79 -4.56 14.96 8.76
C GLU A 79 -5.13 14.01 9.84
N SER A 80 -6.40 14.17 10.20
CA SER A 80 -7.10 13.28 11.12
C SER A 80 -7.39 11.90 10.54
N VAL A 81 -7.39 11.75 9.22
CA VAL A 81 -7.55 10.45 8.56
C VAL A 81 -6.33 9.58 8.86
N PRO A 82 -6.50 8.41 9.48
CA PRO A 82 -5.39 7.51 9.75
C PRO A 82 -4.94 6.78 8.48
N GLY A 83 -3.76 6.20 8.54
CA GLY A 83 -3.25 5.40 7.43
C GLY A 83 -2.33 4.30 7.91
N THR A 84 -2.36 3.18 7.22
CA THR A 84 -1.52 2.02 7.51
C THR A 84 -0.93 1.44 6.24
N SER A 85 0.32 0.96 6.32
CA SER A 85 0.96 0.24 5.22
C SER A 85 1.06 -1.24 5.55
N VAL A 86 0.79 -2.08 4.54
CA VAL A 86 0.87 -3.53 4.66
C VAL A 86 1.81 -4.11 3.63
N ASP A 87 2.55 -5.14 4.02
CA ASP A 87 3.36 -5.95 3.13
C ASP A 87 2.81 -7.38 3.09
N ARG A 88 2.49 -7.83 1.90
CA ARG A 88 2.23 -9.22 1.53
C ARG A 88 2.89 -9.50 0.19
N GLN A 89 4.12 -9.11 0.06
CA GLN A 89 4.89 -9.20 -1.19
C GLN A 89 4.08 -8.66 -2.39
N CYS A 90 4.09 -9.30 -3.53
CA CYS A 90 3.37 -8.86 -4.74
C CYS A 90 1.84 -8.74 -4.56
N GLY A 91 1.28 -9.26 -3.48
CA GLY A 91 -0.14 -9.18 -3.12
C GLY A 91 -0.48 -8.07 -2.13
N SER A 92 0.44 -7.14 -1.82
CA SER A 92 0.27 -6.14 -0.75
C SER A 92 -0.97 -5.25 -0.95
N SER A 93 -1.17 -4.66 -2.13
CA SER A 93 -2.34 -3.83 -2.40
C SER A 93 -3.65 -4.62 -2.43
N GLN A 94 -3.62 -5.87 -2.89
CA GLN A 94 -4.78 -6.76 -2.80
C GLN A 94 -5.13 -7.05 -1.34
N GLN A 95 -4.13 -7.27 -0.49
CA GLN A 95 -4.36 -7.46 0.94
C GLN A 95 -4.91 -6.20 1.61
N ALA A 96 -4.44 -5.02 1.20
CA ALA A 96 -4.99 -3.75 1.67
C ALA A 96 -6.49 -3.63 1.36
N ILE A 97 -6.91 -4.00 0.15
CA ILE A 97 -8.33 -4.03 -0.24
C ILE A 97 -9.10 -5.08 0.59
N HIS A 98 -8.53 -6.25 0.83
CA HIS A 98 -9.17 -7.27 1.68
C HIS A 98 -9.38 -6.75 3.11
N PHE A 99 -8.40 -6.05 3.70
CA PHE A 99 -8.54 -5.48 5.03
C PHE A 99 -9.60 -4.38 5.06
N ALA A 100 -9.65 -3.51 4.05
CA ALA A 100 -10.70 -2.49 3.92
C ALA A 100 -12.10 -3.14 3.86
N ILE A 101 -12.27 -4.18 3.04
CA ILE A 101 -13.53 -4.93 2.95
C ILE A 101 -13.89 -5.56 4.31
N GLN A 102 -12.94 -6.19 4.98
CA GLN A 102 -13.14 -6.82 6.28
C GLN A 102 -13.52 -5.81 7.37
N ALA A 103 -12.90 -4.62 7.38
CA ALA A 103 -13.22 -3.55 8.31
C ALA A 103 -14.69 -3.08 8.15
N VAL A 104 -15.13 -2.86 6.90
CA VAL A 104 -16.53 -2.50 6.62
C VAL A 104 -17.49 -3.65 6.97
N MET A 105 -17.19 -4.88 6.57
CA MET A 105 -18.05 -6.04 6.85
C MET A 105 -18.16 -6.35 8.35
N SER A 106 -17.12 -6.07 9.13
CA SER A 106 -17.15 -6.22 10.60
C SER A 106 -17.97 -5.14 11.31
N GLY A 107 -18.28 -4.03 10.63
CA GLY A 107 -18.97 -2.88 11.20
C GLY A 107 -18.09 -2.02 12.09
N THR A 108 -16.76 -2.18 12.05
CA THR A 108 -15.83 -1.32 12.80
C THR A 108 -15.54 -0.02 12.08
N GLN A 109 -15.71 0.03 10.77
CA GLN A 109 -15.49 1.20 9.91
C GLN A 109 -16.56 1.23 8.82
N ASP A 110 -16.92 2.43 8.35
CA ASP A 110 -17.94 2.62 7.32
C ASP A 110 -17.34 2.93 5.94
N VAL A 111 -16.25 3.70 5.91
CA VAL A 111 -15.62 4.19 4.68
C VAL A 111 -14.11 3.97 4.75
N VAL A 112 -13.60 3.04 3.97
CA VAL A 112 -12.18 2.68 3.98
C VAL A 112 -11.60 2.72 2.56
N VAL A 113 -10.41 3.27 2.43
CA VAL A 113 -9.65 3.26 1.18
C VAL A 113 -8.61 2.14 1.22
N GLY A 114 -8.71 1.20 0.29
CA GLY A 114 -7.70 0.15 0.08
C GLY A 114 -6.96 0.37 -1.24
N GLY A 115 -5.63 0.33 -1.22
CA GLY A 115 -4.83 0.55 -2.43
C GLY A 115 -3.35 0.28 -2.21
N GLY A 116 -2.49 1.01 -2.91
CA GLY A 116 -1.04 0.93 -2.69
C GLY A 116 -0.25 1.81 -3.64
N ALA A 117 1.00 2.03 -3.27
CA ALA A 117 1.97 2.76 -4.07
C ALA A 117 3.34 2.11 -3.95
N GLU A 118 4.02 1.94 -5.09
CA GLU A 118 5.37 1.40 -5.15
C GLU A 118 6.12 2.02 -6.33
N VAL A 119 7.24 2.69 -6.07
CA VAL A 119 8.06 3.32 -7.12
C VAL A 119 9.43 2.66 -7.17
N MET A 120 9.51 1.53 -7.87
CA MET A 120 10.72 0.70 -7.97
C MET A 120 11.89 1.39 -8.69
N SER A 121 11.66 2.52 -9.34
CA SER A 121 12.74 3.35 -9.91
C SER A 121 13.50 4.14 -8.84
N ILE A 122 12.87 4.43 -7.70
CA ILE A 122 13.47 5.14 -6.56
C ILE A 122 13.89 4.13 -5.48
N VAL A 123 13.03 3.19 -5.16
CA VAL A 123 13.31 2.10 -4.20
C VAL A 123 13.28 0.78 -4.95
N PRO A 124 14.42 0.24 -5.35
CA PRO A 124 14.48 -1.01 -6.12
C PRO A 124 13.94 -2.22 -5.34
N ILE A 125 13.41 -3.21 -6.08
CA ILE A 125 12.99 -4.48 -5.48
C ILE A 125 14.13 -5.08 -4.66
N GLY A 126 13.82 -5.49 -3.42
CA GLY A 126 14.78 -6.07 -2.50
C GLY A 126 15.60 -5.07 -1.70
N ALA A 127 15.30 -3.77 -1.81
CA ALA A 127 15.98 -2.74 -1.04
C ALA A 127 15.83 -2.94 0.48
N SER A 128 14.68 -3.47 0.92
CA SER A 128 14.40 -3.73 2.34
C SER A 128 15.24 -4.86 2.96
N ILE A 129 15.76 -5.77 2.13
CA ILE A 129 16.54 -6.93 2.61
C ILE A 129 18.04 -6.81 2.32
N LYS A 130 18.45 -5.77 1.60
CA LYS A 130 19.81 -5.65 1.07
C LYS A 130 20.87 -5.68 2.17
N ASP A 131 20.74 -4.82 3.17
CA ASP A 131 21.75 -4.68 4.23
C ASP A 131 21.84 -5.96 5.09
N GLY A 132 20.68 -6.59 5.38
CA GLY A 132 20.64 -7.87 6.09
C GLY A 132 21.32 -8.98 5.27
N TYR A 133 21.11 -8.98 3.97
CA TYR A 133 21.73 -9.95 3.08
C TYR A 133 23.25 -9.77 3.00
N GLU A 134 23.73 -8.55 2.87
CA GLU A 134 25.16 -8.21 2.86
C GLU A 134 25.84 -8.53 4.19
N ALA A 135 25.14 -8.45 5.31
CA ALA A 135 25.61 -8.83 6.63
C ALA A 135 25.51 -10.33 6.92
N GLY A 136 25.07 -11.16 5.98
CA GLY A 136 24.89 -12.61 6.15
C GLY A 136 23.63 -13.00 6.95
N HIS A 137 22.70 -12.06 7.16
CA HIS A 137 21.43 -12.24 7.86
C HIS A 137 20.24 -12.13 6.91
N GLY A 138 20.35 -12.71 5.71
CA GLY A 138 19.30 -12.70 4.73
C GLY A 138 18.00 -13.36 5.23
N PRO A 139 16.84 -13.00 4.63
CA PRO A 139 15.56 -13.55 5.03
C PRO A 139 15.48 -15.05 4.73
N VAL A 140 14.64 -15.75 5.49
CA VAL A 140 14.23 -17.11 5.14
C VAL A 140 13.47 -17.07 3.81
N SER A 141 13.94 -17.82 2.84
CA SER A 141 13.32 -17.93 1.51
C SER A 141 12.58 -19.25 1.34
N TYR A 142 11.74 -19.32 0.33
CA TYR A 142 11.03 -20.57 -0.02
C TYR A 142 11.99 -21.72 -0.35
N THR A 143 13.21 -21.45 -0.79
CA THR A 143 14.25 -22.46 -1.00
C THR A 143 14.67 -23.11 0.32
N HIS A 144 14.76 -22.37 1.41
CA HIS A 144 15.04 -22.92 2.73
C HIS A 144 13.89 -23.83 3.22
N LEU A 145 12.64 -23.42 3.01
CA LEU A 145 11.48 -24.21 3.39
C LEU A 145 11.41 -25.54 2.61
N ARG A 146 11.69 -25.50 1.30
CA ARG A 146 11.74 -26.72 0.45
C ARG A 146 12.84 -27.70 0.88
N ALA A 147 13.99 -27.20 1.33
CA ALA A 147 15.06 -28.06 1.83
C ALA A 147 14.64 -28.82 3.12
N HIS A 148 13.78 -28.24 3.94
CA HIS A 148 13.22 -28.92 5.09
C HIS A 148 12.10 -29.92 4.75
N GLU A 149 11.31 -29.66 3.74
CA GLU A 149 10.26 -30.56 3.25
C GLU A 149 10.80 -31.84 2.60
N THR A 150 11.99 -31.79 2.04
CA THR A 150 12.65 -32.96 1.43
C THR A 150 13.26 -33.92 2.46
N LEU A 151 13.29 -33.56 3.73
CA LEU A 151 13.77 -34.40 4.82
C LEU A 151 12.64 -35.20 5.52
N LEU A 152 11.43 -35.05 5.10
CA LEU A 152 10.25 -35.78 5.57
C LEU A 152 9.86 -36.87 4.58
#